data_8c4a51f54463b354a916ca2f471ace4b
#
_entry.id   8c4a51f54463b354a916ca2f471ace4b
#
_cell.length_a   1.000
_cell.length_b   1.000
_cell.length_c   1.000
_cell.angle_alpha   90.00
_cell.angle_beta   90.00
_cell.angle_gamma   90.00
#
_symmetry.space_group_name_H-M   'P 1'
#
loop_
_entity.id
_entity.type
_entity.pdbx_description
1 polymer ?
#
loop_
_entity_poly.entity_id
_entity_poly.type
_entity_poly.pdbx_seq_one_letter_code
_entity_poly.pdbx_strand_id
1 'polypeptide(L)'
;MNMRTIKFRGKNLYNNEWIFGDLIQYESGEMAIFSKKLSQYGCEATEMFNRSKVETTTVGQFTGLFDKNGNEIYEGDIISVNGKYPKLVRYIDDYACFCLANIEDLDEKMDTGYWHQVSPGWWNSSKRIIKVLGNIHDNPELID
;
A
#
# COMPACT_ATOMS: atom_id res chain seq x y z
N MET A 1 17.45 14.23 -13.75
CA MET A 1 16.99 13.19 -12.81
C MET A 1 15.48 13.26 -12.68
N ASN A 2 14.81 12.17 -12.94
CA ASN A 2 13.36 12.09 -12.74
C ASN A 2 13.05 11.85 -11.26
N MET A 3 12.11 12.62 -10.72
CA MET A 3 11.65 12.38 -9.36
C MET A 3 10.68 11.19 -9.33
N ARG A 4 10.88 10.31 -8.36
CA ARG A 4 9.93 9.22 -8.15
C ARG A 4 8.62 9.76 -7.59
N THR A 5 7.53 9.09 -7.91
CA THR A 5 6.22 9.40 -7.33
C THR A 5 6.17 8.85 -5.91
N ILE A 6 5.92 9.73 -4.95
CA ILE A 6 5.68 9.35 -3.56
C ILE A 6 4.21 9.58 -3.29
N LYS A 7 3.52 8.50 -2.97
CA LYS A 7 2.08 8.53 -2.80
C LYS A 7 1.67 7.48 -1.77
N PHE A 8 0.62 7.78 -1.02
CA PHE A 8 0.08 6.90 0.00
C PHE A 8 -1.39 6.63 -0.27
N ARG A 9 -1.90 5.56 0.29
CA ARG A 9 -3.34 5.30 0.35
C ARG A 9 -3.73 4.97 1.78
N GLY A 10 -5.01 5.16 2.09
CA GLY A 10 -5.59 4.77 3.37
C GLY A 10 -7.10 4.81 3.27
N LYS A 11 -7.79 4.12 4.17
CA LYS A 11 -9.25 4.18 4.21
C LYS A 11 -9.69 5.41 4.98
N ASN A 12 -10.48 6.24 4.34
CA ASN A 12 -10.99 7.48 4.89
C ASN A 12 -11.99 7.19 6.00
N LEU A 13 -11.80 7.81 7.17
CA LEU A 13 -12.71 7.61 8.32
C LEU A 13 -14.10 8.20 8.08
N TYR A 14 -14.21 9.19 7.19
CA TYR A 14 -15.46 9.84 6.89
C TYR A 14 -16.41 8.96 6.08
N ASN A 15 -15.89 8.24 5.06
CA ASN A 15 -16.73 7.49 4.12
C ASN A 15 -16.26 6.05 3.88
N ASN A 16 -15.20 5.62 4.55
CA ASN A 16 -14.61 4.28 4.42
C ASN A 16 -14.11 3.93 3.00
N GLU A 17 -13.92 4.93 2.16
CA GLU A 17 -13.35 4.75 0.82
C GLU A 17 -11.84 4.94 0.85
N TRP A 18 -11.15 4.31 -0.10
CA TRP A 18 -9.72 4.55 -0.29
C TRP A 18 -9.48 5.97 -0.75
N ILE A 19 -8.54 6.65 -0.11
CA ILE A 19 -8.05 7.97 -0.51
C ILE A 19 -6.57 7.87 -0.82
N PHE A 20 -6.12 8.55 -1.87
CA PHE A 20 -4.76 8.51 -2.38
C PHE A 20 -4.17 9.91 -2.40
N GLY A 21 -2.94 10.08 -1.95
CA GLY A 21 -2.28 11.38 -1.97
C GLY A 21 -1.13 11.47 -0.99
N ASP A 22 -0.97 12.67 -0.41
CA ASP A 22 0.11 12.98 0.51
C ASP A 22 -0.28 12.64 1.94
N LEU A 23 0.60 11.91 2.62
CA LEU A 23 0.37 11.50 4.01
C LEU A 23 0.87 12.57 4.96
N ILE A 24 0.03 12.89 5.95
CA ILE A 24 0.40 13.73 7.08
C ILE A 24 0.27 12.90 8.35
N GLN A 25 1.35 12.81 9.09
CA GLN A 25 1.39 12.12 10.38
C GLN A 25 1.45 13.16 11.49
N TYR A 26 0.47 13.15 12.37
CA TYR A 26 0.39 14.09 13.49
C TYR A 26 1.04 13.48 14.74
N GLU A 27 1.51 14.34 15.66
CA GLU A 27 2.10 13.89 16.93
C GLU A 27 1.11 13.07 17.76
N SER A 28 -0.20 13.30 17.59
CA SER A 28 -1.25 12.54 18.26
C SER A 28 -1.31 11.07 17.85
N GLY A 29 -0.65 10.71 16.75
CA GLY A 29 -0.78 9.40 16.13
C GLY A 29 -1.86 9.34 15.04
N GLU A 30 -2.69 10.38 14.93
CA GLU A 30 -3.66 10.47 13.84
C GLU A 30 -2.94 10.68 12.51
N MET A 31 -3.55 10.21 11.43
CA MET A 31 -3.03 10.39 10.07
C MET A 31 -4.12 10.91 9.15
N ALA A 32 -3.70 11.69 8.16
CA ALA A 32 -4.57 12.18 7.11
C ALA A 32 -3.89 12.02 5.76
N ILE A 33 -4.67 11.83 4.72
CA ILE A 33 -4.18 11.78 3.34
C ILE A 33 -4.90 12.88 2.57
N PHE A 34 -4.14 13.83 2.05
CA PHE A 34 -4.67 14.94 1.25
C PHE A 34 -4.56 14.60 -0.22
N SER A 35 -5.72 14.39 -0.86
CA SER A 35 -5.77 14.18 -2.30
C SER A 35 -5.99 15.51 -3.02
N LYS A 36 -5.57 15.59 -4.28
CA LYS A 36 -5.80 16.77 -5.10
C LYS A 36 -7.29 17.08 -5.28
N LYS A 37 -8.14 16.07 -5.20
CA LYS A 37 -9.60 16.26 -5.35
C LYS A 37 -10.20 17.05 -4.20
N LEU A 38 -9.71 16.86 -2.98
CA LEU A 38 -10.23 17.56 -1.80
C LEU A 38 -9.92 19.07 -1.84
N SER A 39 -8.78 19.46 -2.41
CA SER A 39 -8.40 20.87 -2.51
C SER A 39 -9.33 21.69 -3.40
N GLN A 40 -10.16 21.02 -4.20
CA GLN A 40 -11.10 21.69 -5.12
C GLN A 40 -12.43 22.08 -4.47
N TYR A 41 -12.67 21.67 -3.22
CA TYR A 41 -13.98 21.86 -2.57
C TYR A 41 -14.08 23.11 -1.73
N GLY A 42 -13.05 23.94 -1.66
CA GLY A 42 -13.08 25.19 -0.93
C GLY A 42 -13.36 25.05 0.57
N CYS A 43 -13.03 23.91 1.15
CA CYS A 43 -13.22 23.65 2.56
C CYS A 43 -12.25 24.47 3.43
N GLU A 44 -12.71 24.82 4.65
CA GLU A 44 -11.80 25.34 5.66
C GLU A 44 -10.79 24.27 6.06
N ALA A 45 -9.62 24.71 6.56
CA ALA A 45 -8.52 23.81 6.90
C ALA A 45 -8.93 22.70 7.88
N THR A 46 -9.72 23.04 8.92
CA THR A 46 -10.18 22.06 9.90
C THR A 46 -11.13 21.04 9.29
N GLU A 47 -12.01 21.48 8.40
CA GLU A 47 -12.93 20.59 7.71
C GLU A 47 -12.19 19.66 6.75
N MET A 48 -11.23 20.22 6.01
CA MET A 48 -10.38 19.43 5.12
C MET A 48 -9.62 18.35 5.89
N PHE A 49 -9.06 18.69 7.04
CA PHE A 49 -8.38 17.74 7.90
C PHE A 49 -9.32 16.63 8.36
N ASN A 50 -10.51 17.00 8.88
CA ASN A 50 -11.47 16.01 9.37
C ASN A 50 -11.94 15.04 8.26
N ARG A 51 -12.12 15.56 7.05
CA ARG A 51 -12.52 14.74 5.90
C ARG A 51 -11.38 13.90 5.32
N SER A 52 -10.15 14.22 5.70
CA SER A 52 -8.95 13.56 5.17
C SER A 52 -8.35 12.56 6.13
N LYS A 53 -8.87 12.44 7.35
CA LYS A 53 -8.40 11.45 8.33
C LYS A 53 -8.61 10.05 7.81
N VAL A 54 -7.62 9.20 8.04
CA VAL A 54 -7.64 7.80 7.61
C VAL A 54 -7.49 6.88 8.80
N GLU A 55 -7.98 5.65 8.63
CA GLU A 55 -7.68 4.56 9.55
C GLU A 55 -6.21 4.22 9.44
N THR A 56 -5.45 4.45 10.52
CA THR A 56 -3.98 4.36 10.50
C THR A 56 -3.46 2.99 10.10
N THR A 57 -4.17 1.94 10.48
CA THR A 57 -3.77 0.56 10.14
C THR A 57 -3.88 0.24 8.65
N THR A 58 -4.62 1.06 7.90
CA THR A 58 -4.82 0.85 6.46
C THR A 58 -3.83 1.62 5.59
N VAL A 59 -3.03 2.50 6.19
CA VAL A 59 -2.09 3.33 5.45
C VAL A 59 -0.99 2.47 4.82
N GLY A 60 -0.78 2.67 3.53
CA GLY A 60 0.29 2.00 2.80
C GLY A 60 0.89 2.93 1.75
N GLN A 61 2.17 2.77 1.50
CA GLN A 61 2.88 3.57 0.52
C GLN A 61 2.86 2.89 -0.85
N PHE A 62 2.74 3.69 -1.90
CA PHE A 62 2.96 3.24 -3.28
C PHE A 62 4.42 2.80 -3.44
N THR A 63 4.62 1.57 -3.92
CA THR A 63 5.97 1.00 -4.09
C THR A 63 6.76 1.64 -5.24
N GLY A 64 6.08 2.37 -6.13
CA GLY A 64 6.66 2.88 -7.37
C GLY A 64 6.56 1.87 -8.52
N LEU A 65 5.99 0.71 -8.27
CA LEU A 65 5.91 -0.38 -9.24
C LEU A 65 4.46 -0.62 -9.66
N PHE A 66 4.30 -1.20 -10.85
CA PHE A 66 3.01 -1.52 -11.43
C PHE A 66 2.94 -3.01 -11.74
N ASP A 67 1.72 -3.55 -11.69
CA ASP A 67 1.51 -4.92 -12.17
C ASP A 67 1.40 -4.95 -13.70
N LYS A 68 1.20 -6.14 -14.26
CA LYS A 68 1.12 -6.32 -15.72
C LYS A 68 -0.04 -5.56 -16.38
N ASN A 69 -1.07 -5.21 -15.61
CA ASN A 69 -2.25 -4.49 -16.11
C ASN A 69 -2.16 -2.98 -15.88
N GLY A 70 -1.02 -2.48 -15.37
CA GLY A 70 -0.82 -1.08 -15.07
C GLY A 70 -1.39 -0.64 -13.73
N ASN A 71 -1.79 -1.56 -12.87
CA ASN A 71 -2.26 -1.24 -11.52
C ASN A 71 -1.07 -0.89 -10.63
N GLU A 72 -1.19 0.18 -9.86
CA GLU A 72 -0.19 0.56 -8.87
C GLU A 72 -0.14 -0.49 -7.76
N ILE A 73 1.09 -0.81 -7.31
CA ILE A 73 1.31 -1.76 -6.22
C ILE A 73 1.63 -0.98 -4.95
N TYR A 74 0.84 -1.22 -3.90
CA TYR A 74 0.98 -0.58 -2.60
C TYR A 74 1.38 -1.57 -1.52
N GLU A 75 1.99 -1.07 -0.49
CA GLU A 75 2.13 -1.81 0.77
C GLU A 75 0.75 -2.28 1.23
N GLY A 76 0.66 -3.55 1.64
CA GLY A 76 -0.61 -4.18 2.01
C GLY A 76 -1.29 -4.93 0.86
N ASP A 77 -0.80 -4.77 -0.37
CA ASP A 77 -1.33 -5.52 -1.51
C ASP A 77 -0.92 -6.99 -1.46
N ILE A 78 -1.79 -7.82 -2.00
CA ILE A 78 -1.52 -9.23 -2.23
C ILE A 78 -1.37 -9.42 -3.73
N ILE A 79 -0.23 -9.93 -4.15
CA ILE A 79 0.11 -10.12 -5.56
C ILE A 79 0.31 -11.60 -5.88
N SER A 80 0.01 -11.99 -7.10
CA SER A 80 0.39 -13.29 -7.64
C SER A 80 1.62 -13.15 -8.54
N VAL A 81 2.40 -14.20 -8.58
CA VAL A 81 3.55 -14.33 -9.47
C VAL A 81 3.27 -15.48 -10.42
N ASN A 82 3.12 -15.20 -11.71
CA ASN A 82 2.80 -16.18 -12.74
C ASN A 82 1.51 -16.99 -12.43
N GLY A 83 0.53 -16.33 -11.81
CA GLY A 83 -0.74 -16.94 -11.43
C GLY A 83 -0.66 -17.87 -10.22
N LYS A 84 0.47 -17.90 -9.52
CA LYS A 84 0.73 -18.79 -8.38
C LYS A 84 1.39 -18.00 -7.25
N TYR A 85 1.53 -18.64 -6.08
CA TYR A 85 2.34 -18.14 -4.97
C TYR A 85 1.96 -16.72 -4.53
N PRO A 86 0.73 -16.53 -3.98
CA PRO A 86 0.33 -15.22 -3.48
C PRO A 86 1.32 -14.70 -2.44
N LYS A 87 1.65 -13.42 -2.54
CA LYS A 87 2.62 -12.78 -1.67
C LYS A 87 2.07 -11.46 -1.14
N LEU A 88 2.38 -11.18 0.13
CA LEU A 88 2.08 -9.89 0.74
C LEU A 88 3.23 -8.92 0.48
N VAL A 89 2.87 -7.69 0.12
CA VAL A 89 3.82 -6.58 -0.04
C VAL A 89 3.88 -5.78 1.25
N ARG A 90 5.08 -5.58 1.80
CA ARG A 90 5.25 -4.82 3.02
C ARG A 90 6.59 -4.09 3.05
N TYR A 91 6.61 -2.90 3.67
CA TYR A 91 7.86 -2.21 3.97
C TYR A 91 8.45 -2.78 5.25
N ILE A 92 9.69 -3.21 5.20
CA ILE A 92 10.39 -3.78 6.35
C ILE A 92 11.48 -2.81 6.79
N ASP A 93 11.32 -2.24 7.98
CA ASP A 93 12.22 -1.21 8.51
C ASP A 93 13.67 -1.68 8.55
N ASP A 94 13.89 -2.91 9.02
CA ASP A 94 15.23 -3.48 9.14
C ASP A 94 15.97 -3.58 7.80
N TYR A 95 15.22 -3.66 6.70
CA TYR A 95 15.78 -3.77 5.36
C TYR A 95 15.71 -2.46 4.58
N ALA A 96 15.00 -1.46 5.11
CA ALA A 96 14.78 -0.17 4.48
C ALA A 96 14.24 -0.29 3.04
N CYS A 97 13.38 -1.26 2.80
CA CYS A 97 12.78 -1.47 1.47
C CYS A 97 11.48 -2.26 1.54
N PHE A 98 10.75 -2.26 0.41
CA PHE A 98 9.58 -3.11 0.26
C PHE A 98 10.02 -4.54 0.01
N CYS A 99 9.40 -5.46 0.73
CA CYS A 99 9.70 -6.88 0.69
C CYS A 99 8.43 -7.68 0.43
N LEU A 100 8.63 -8.95 0.09
CA LEU A 100 7.54 -9.90 -0.16
C LEU A 100 7.62 -11.04 0.83
N ALA A 101 6.46 -11.53 1.24
CA ALA A 101 6.36 -12.78 2.00
C ALA A 101 5.28 -13.67 1.41
N ASN A 102 5.51 -14.97 1.42
CA ASN A 102 4.47 -15.92 1.03
C ASN A 102 3.31 -15.85 2.02
N ILE A 103 2.09 -15.82 1.50
CA ILE A 103 0.90 -15.76 2.35
C ILE A 103 0.84 -16.98 3.30
N GLU A 104 1.18 -18.14 2.81
CA GLU A 104 1.15 -19.39 3.59
C GLU A 104 2.12 -19.39 4.79
N ASP A 105 3.13 -18.52 4.77
CA ASP A 105 4.14 -18.43 5.83
C ASP A 105 3.81 -17.38 6.89
N LEU A 106 2.71 -16.61 6.72
CA LEU A 106 2.34 -15.55 7.64
C LEU A 106 1.73 -16.11 8.93
N ASP A 107 2.11 -15.52 10.06
CA ASP A 107 1.50 -15.80 11.35
C ASP A 107 0.27 -14.90 11.61
N GLU A 108 -0.34 -15.02 12.80
CA GLU A 108 -1.51 -14.23 13.18
C GLU A 108 -1.23 -12.72 13.21
N LYS A 109 0.02 -12.32 13.35
CA LYS A 109 0.43 -10.90 13.38
C LYS A 109 0.82 -10.39 12.00
N MET A 110 0.59 -11.20 10.98
CA MET A 110 0.98 -10.89 9.61
C MET A 110 2.50 -10.75 9.45
N ASP A 111 3.25 -11.56 10.19
CA ASP A 111 4.69 -11.62 10.13
C ASP A 111 5.15 -13.05 9.92
N THR A 112 6.25 -13.22 9.19
CA THR A 112 6.85 -14.54 8.98
C THR A 112 8.19 -14.66 9.70
N GLY A 113 8.73 -13.54 10.17
CA GLY A 113 10.14 -13.47 10.53
C GLY A 113 11.06 -13.64 9.33
N TYR A 114 10.51 -13.82 8.12
CA TYR A 114 11.28 -14.10 6.92
C TYR A 114 10.70 -13.35 5.71
N TRP A 115 11.39 -12.29 5.30
CA TRP A 115 10.95 -11.41 4.21
C TRP A 115 11.97 -11.41 3.09
N HIS A 116 11.47 -11.53 1.85
CA HIS A 116 12.31 -11.53 0.66
C HIS A 116 12.49 -10.11 0.14
N GLN A 117 13.72 -9.66 0.08
CA GLN A 117 14.08 -8.46 -0.68
C GLN A 117 14.02 -8.82 -2.16
N VAL A 118 13.46 -7.93 -2.97
CA VAL A 118 13.30 -8.17 -4.39
C VAL A 118 14.05 -7.12 -5.18
N SER A 119 14.94 -7.57 -6.05
CA SER A 119 15.71 -6.66 -6.90
C SER A 119 14.84 -6.06 -8.02
N PRO A 120 15.21 -4.88 -8.52
CA PRO A 120 14.52 -4.30 -9.68
C PRO A 120 14.44 -5.23 -10.89
N GLY A 121 15.49 -6.01 -11.12
CA GLY A 121 15.51 -6.97 -12.21
C GLY A 121 14.47 -8.07 -12.06
N TRP A 122 14.15 -8.44 -10.83
CA TRP A 122 13.10 -9.41 -10.57
C TRP A 122 11.72 -8.87 -10.99
N TRP A 123 11.40 -7.62 -10.60
CA TRP A 123 10.13 -6.99 -10.95
C TRP A 123 9.97 -6.82 -12.47
N ASN A 124 11.06 -6.44 -13.13
CA ASN A 124 11.02 -6.05 -14.53
C ASN A 124 11.33 -7.22 -15.48
N SER A 125 11.50 -8.42 -14.96
CA SER A 125 11.74 -9.60 -15.81
C SER A 125 10.50 -9.91 -16.65
N SER A 126 10.68 -10.02 -17.96
CA SER A 126 9.60 -10.42 -18.87
C SER A 126 9.08 -11.84 -18.63
N LYS A 127 9.83 -12.62 -17.87
CA LYS A 127 9.46 -14.00 -17.51
C LYS A 127 8.47 -14.08 -16.35
N ARG A 128 8.26 -12.96 -15.63
CA ARG A 128 7.37 -12.91 -14.49
C ARG A 128 6.15 -12.06 -14.80
N ILE A 129 5.00 -12.62 -14.49
CA ILE A 129 3.73 -11.91 -14.63
C ILE A 129 3.23 -11.62 -13.22
N ILE A 130 3.35 -10.37 -12.79
CA ILE A 130 2.90 -9.89 -11.50
C ILE A 130 1.49 -9.34 -11.66
N LYS A 131 0.58 -9.75 -10.78
CA LYS A 131 -0.80 -9.28 -10.80
C LYS A 131 -1.27 -8.98 -9.37
N VAL A 132 -1.85 -7.80 -9.15
CA VAL A 132 -2.51 -7.46 -7.89
C VAL A 132 -3.80 -8.26 -7.80
N LEU A 133 -3.96 -9.04 -6.74
CA LEU A 133 -5.17 -9.85 -6.48
C LEU A 133 -6.15 -9.11 -5.58
N GLY A 134 -5.65 -8.25 -4.71
CA GLY A 134 -6.41 -7.53 -3.72
C GLY A 134 -5.48 -7.00 -2.65
N ASN A 135 -5.99 -6.81 -1.45
CA ASN A 135 -5.18 -6.35 -0.32
C ASN A 135 -5.71 -6.91 1.00
N ILE A 136 -4.90 -6.83 2.05
CA ILE A 136 -5.23 -7.41 3.35
C ILE A 136 -6.43 -6.76 4.03
N HIS A 137 -6.81 -5.55 3.64
CA HIS A 137 -7.92 -4.82 4.26
C HIS A 137 -9.27 -5.14 3.61
N ASP A 138 -9.30 -5.20 2.29
CA ASP A 138 -10.53 -5.47 1.54
C ASP A 138 -10.77 -6.95 1.29
N ASN A 139 -9.70 -7.75 1.28
CA ASN A 139 -9.75 -9.16 0.89
C ASN A 139 -9.10 -10.06 1.95
N PRO A 140 -9.60 -10.03 3.21
CA PRO A 140 -9.00 -10.86 4.26
C PRO A 140 -9.07 -12.36 3.96
N GLU A 141 -10.00 -12.79 3.11
CA GLU A 141 -10.11 -14.18 2.67
C GLU A 141 -8.87 -14.67 1.91
N LEU A 142 -8.06 -13.77 1.35
CA LEU A 142 -6.86 -14.15 0.63
C LEU A 142 -5.72 -14.61 1.54
N ILE A 143 -5.81 -14.32 2.84
CA ILE A 143 -4.77 -14.66 3.81
C ILE A 143 -5.19 -15.75 4.81
N ASP A 144 -6.39 -16.22 4.70
CA ASP A 144 -6.91 -17.34 5.52
C ASP A 144 -6.55 -18.71 4.93
#